data_4d21db1bcabbdbdb957196edf7953e83
#
_entry.id   4d21db1bcabbdbdb957196edf7953e83
#
_cell.length_a   1.000
_cell.length_b   1.000
_cell.length_c   1.000
_cell.angle_alpha   90.00
_cell.angle_beta   90.00
_cell.angle_gamma   90.00
#
_symmetry.space_group_name_H-M   'P 1'
#
loop_
_entity.id
_entity.type
_entity.pdbx_description
1 polymer ?
#
loop_
_entity_poly.entity_id
_entity_poly.type
_entity_poly.pdbx_seq_one_letter_code
_entity_poly.pdbx_strand_id
1 'polypeptide(L)'
;MAHNIYENVVLSNKVNEILETKVNLNSYMTIDTTLSANAGNKIKVNTYSTTSGVEALSMGEGNTKDIEVNFTSKEYEVKTYQGRFAFYDEQEQADPMVVDTGLDGAAKDMINQFNALAIAEMDKATLTHEATAWGFDVVADAIAKMDIENEAGLFLLVSPADQAAIRKALKDNLSYSEGFVRTGYIGNVCGVPVTTSKAVPSGKAYLGTKEAVTVFIKKDTETEYDRDADTRANKYFVRKVGVVALTNAYKVVKITIGA
;
A
#
# COMPACT_ATOMS: atom_id res chain seq x y z
N MET A 1 -36.26 10.51 27.70
CA MET A 1 -35.09 11.34 28.03
C MET A 1 -34.26 11.47 26.81
N ALA A 2 -34.02 12.71 26.35
CA ALA A 2 -33.13 12.94 25.19
C ALA A 2 -31.71 12.79 25.71
N HIS A 3 -31.02 11.71 25.28
CA HIS A 3 -29.60 11.59 25.51
C HIS A 3 -28.90 12.54 24.53
N ASN A 4 -28.13 13.51 25.07
CA ASN A 4 -27.16 14.22 24.27
C ASN A 4 -26.09 13.18 23.84
N ILE A 5 -26.17 12.75 22.61
CA ILE A 5 -25.11 11.94 21.99
C ILE A 5 -23.94 12.91 21.81
N TYR A 6 -22.90 12.70 22.58
CA TYR A 6 -21.65 13.39 22.38
C TYR A 6 -21.03 12.84 21.09
N GLU A 7 -21.19 13.58 19.98
CA GLU A 7 -20.45 13.26 18.76
C GLU A 7 -18.96 13.41 19.05
N ASN A 8 -18.26 12.30 19.09
CA ASN A 8 -16.87 12.26 19.51
C ASN A 8 -15.93 12.66 18.35
N VAL A 9 -16.18 13.84 17.79
CA VAL A 9 -15.41 14.43 16.68
C VAL A 9 -13.93 14.54 17.03
N VAL A 10 -13.60 14.81 18.31
CA VAL A 10 -12.21 14.90 18.78
C VAL A 10 -11.49 13.56 18.68
N LEU A 11 -12.15 12.45 19.04
CA LEU A 11 -11.55 11.10 18.93
C LEU A 11 -11.40 10.66 17.49
N SER A 12 -12.38 10.93 16.64
CA SER A 12 -12.28 10.64 15.19
C SER A 12 -11.14 11.44 14.56
N ASN A 13 -10.99 12.71 14.90
CA ASN A 13 -9.88 13.53 14.41
C ASN A 13 -8.53 13.01 14.93
N LYS A 14 -8.44 12.58 16.19
CA LYS A 14 -7.21 12.01 16.77
C LYS A 14 -6.81 10.71 16.04
N VAL A 15 -7.76 9.82 15.77
CA VAL A 15 -7.49 8.60 15.00
C VAL A 15 -7.05 8.93 13.56
N ASN A 16 -7.71 9.88 12.91
CA ASN A 16 -7.30 10.33 11.57
C ASN A 16 -5.89 10.92 11.57
N GLU A 17 -5.55 11.78 12.54
CA GLU A 17 -4.22 12.36 12.69
C GLU A 17 -3.15 11.27 12.88
N ILE A 18 -3.41 10.26 13.72
CA ILE A 18 -2.51 9.12 13.90
C ILE A 18 -2.36 8.32 12.60
N LEU A 19 -3.43 8.11 11.84
CA LEU A 19 -3.41 7.44 10.56
C LEU A 19 -2.59 8.21 9.51
N GLU A 20 -2.63 9.52 9.54
CA GLU A 20 -1.86 10.37 8.63
C GLU A 20 -0.38 10.46 9.01
N THR A 21 -0.08 10.53 10.30
CA THR A 21 1.30 10.69 10.80
C THR A 21 2.11 9.40 10.84
N LYS A 22 1.46 8.24 10.88
CA LYS A 22 2.17 6.94 10.83
C LYS A 22 2.65 6.62 9.43
N VAL A 23 3.82 5.98 9.36
CA VAL A 23 4.33 5.45 8.09
C VAL A 23 3.40 4.36 7.60
N ASN A 24 2.65 4.67 6.57
CA ASN A 24 1.78 3.76 5.86
C ASN A 24 2.17 3.71 4.38
N LEU A 25 1.68 2.71 3.67
CA LEU A 25 1.98 2.56 2.25
C LEU A 25 1.16 3.48 1.34
N ASN A 26 0.28 4.34 1.88
CA ASN A 26 -0.52 5.27 1.09
C ASN A 26 0.33 6.24 0.25
N SER A 27 1.54 6.59 0.72
CA SER A 27 2.47 7.41 -0.07
C SER A 27 2.99 6.72 -1.34
N TYR A 28 2.87 5.39 -1.40
CA TYR A 28 3.30 4.54 -2.52
C TYR A 28 2.13 4.01 -3.36
N MET A 29 0.92 4.51 -3.11
CA MET A 29 -0.30 4.12 -3.80
C MET A 29 -1.08 5.37 -4.24
N THR A 30 -1.96 5.20 -5.21
CA THR A 30 -2.94 6.22 -5.56
C THR A 30 -4.16 6.09 -4.65
N ILE A 31 -4.67 7.21 -4.13
CA ILE A 31 -5.89 7.24 -3.31
C ILE A 31 -7.01 7.81 -4.16
N ASP A 32 -8.10 7.06 -4.27
CA ASP A 32 -9.31 7.46 -5.00
C ASP A 32 -10.52 7.48 -4.05
N THR A 33 -11.15 8.63 -3.95
CA THR A 33 -12.33 8.88 -3.11
C THR A 33 -13.63 9.00 -3.91
N THR A 34 -13.60 8.75 -5.23
CA THR A 34 -14.78 8.88 -6.11
C THR A 34 -15.94 7.99 -5.70
N LEU A 35 -15.65 6.89 -5.01
CA LEU A 35 -16.67 5.99 -4.47
C LEU A 35 -17.51 6.58 -3.34
N SER A 36 -17.03 7.59 -2.67
CA SER A 36 -17.78 8.22 -1.55
C SER A 36 -19.10 8.83 -2.01
N ALA A 37 -19.14 9.29 -3.27
CA ALA A 37 -20.32 9.90 -3.89
C ALA A 37 -21.26 8.90 -4.59
N ASN A 38 -20.83 7.65 -4.78
CA ASN A 38 -21.56 6.68 -5.58
C ASN A 38 -22.13 5.53 -4.74
N ALA A 39 -23.37 5.12 -5.02
CA ALA A 39 -23.97 3.92 -4.48
C ALA A 39 -23.33 2.68 -5.13
N GLY A 40 -23.09 1.64 -4.36
CA GLY A 40 -22.55 0.36 -4.83
C GLY A 40 -21.49 -0.20 -3.87
N ASN A 41 -21.25 -1.49 -3.95
CA ASN A 41 -20.27 -2.21 -3.13
C ASN A 41 -19.22 -2.96 -3.97
N LYS A 42 -19.20 -2.73 -5.28
CA LYS A 42 -18.22 -3.32 -6.20
C LYS A 42 -17.61 -2.27 -7.10
N ILE A 43 -16.33 -2.43 -7.40
CA ILE A 43 -15.60 -1.66 -8.40
C ILE A 43 -15.15 -2.58 -9.51
N LYS A 44 -15.27 -2.12 -10.75
CA LYS A 44 -14.66 -2.73 -11.91
C LYS A 44 -13.44 -1.92 -12.33
N VAL A 45 -12.27 -2.55 -12.29
CA VAL A 45 -11.05 -1.98 -12.85
C VAL A 45 -10.87 -2.55 -14.25
N ASN A 46 -10.94 -1.66 -15.23
CA ASN A 46 -10.80 -2.02 -16.64
C ASN A 46 -9.39 -1.71 -17.13
N THR A 47 -8.73 -2.68 -17.69
CA THR A 47 -7.42 -2.54 -18.30
C THR A 47 -7.56 -2.72 -19.80
N TYR A 48 -7.05 -1.76 -20.58
CA TYR A 48 -7.03 -1.79 -22.04
C TYR A 48 -5.61 -1.99 -22.51
N SER A 49 -5.43 -2.84 -23.54
CA SER A 49 -4.18 -2.99 -24.26
C SER A 49 -4.45 -2.89 -25.75
N THR A 50 -3.50 -2.32 -26.49
CA THR A 50 -3.61 -2.17 -27.94
C THR A 50 -2.49 -2.97 -28.62
N THR A 51 -2.80 -3.54 -29.78
CA THR A 51 -1.79 -4.13 -30.65
C THR A 51 -1.15 -3.05 -31.52
N SER A 52 0.08 -3.29 -32.00
CA SER A 52 0.72 -2.41 -32.98
C SER A 52 0.14 -2.67 -34.37
N GLY A 53 -0.32 -1.62 -35.05
CA GLY A 53 -0.88 -1.69 -36.40
C GLY A 53 -0.36 -0.60 -37.33
N VAL A 54 0.69 0.12 -36.92
CA VAL A 54 1.30 1.15 -37.77
C VAL A 54 2.26 0.52 -38.77
N GLU A 55 2.07 0.78 -40.04
CA GLU A 55 2.88 0.29 -41.15
C GLU A 55 3.37 1.46 -42.01
N ALA A 56 4.57 1.29 -42.58
CA ALA A 56 5.05 2.19 -43.62
C ALA A 56 4.47 1.73 -44.96
N LEU A 57 3.69 2.57 -45.62
CA LEU A 57 3.02 2.27 -46.86
C LEU A 57 3.77 2.87 -48.07
N SER A 58 3.88 2.13 -49.12
CA SER A 58 4.30 2.63 -50.42
C SER A 58 3.13 3.31 -51.16
N MET A 59 3.43 4.06 -52.21
CA MET A 59 2.39 4.73 -52.99
C MET A 59 1.43 3.70 -53.62
N GLY A 60 0.14 3.82 -53.24
CA GLY A 60 -0.93 2.92 -53.71
C GLY A 60 -1.18 1.67 -52.88
N GLU A 61 -0.45 1.49 -51.77
CA GLU A 61 -0.70 0.41 -50.82
C GLU A 61 -1.64 0.88 -49.69
N GLY A 62 -2.49 -0.05 -49.22
CA GLY A 62 -3.36 0.15 -48.06
C GLY A 62 -2.84 -0.58 -46.82
N ASN A 63 -3.30 -0.21 -45.66
CA ASN A 63 -2.98 -0.92 -44.41
C ASN A 63 -3.41 -2.37 -44.47
N THR A 64 -2.53 -3.26 -44.02
CA THR A 64 -2.78 -4.71 -43.89
C THR A 64 -3.00 -5.13 -42.43
N LYS A 65 -2.65 -4.26 -41.48
CA LYS A 65 -2.81 -4.49 -40.06
C LYS A 65 -3.72 -3.45 -39.41
N ASP A 66 -4.60 -3.91 -38.55
CA ASP A 66 -5.46 -3.09 -37.73
C ASP A 66 -4.92 -2.99 -36.31
N ILE A 67 -5.16 -1.84 -35.67
CA ILE A 67 -4.91 -1.69 -34.24
C ILE A 67 -6.11 -2.29 -33.50
N GLU A 68 -5.89 -3.42 -32.86
CA GLU A 68 -6.91 -4.05 -32.03
C GLU A 68 -6.83 -3.58 -30.59
N VAL A 69 -7.99 -3.33 -29.99
CA VAL A 69 -8.12 -2.96 -28.57
C VAL A 69 -8.61 -4.16 -27.80
N ASN A 70 -7.78 -4.66 -26.90
CA ASN A 70 -8.12 -5.73 -25.98
C ASN A 70 -8.52 -5.15 -24.62
N PHE A 71 -9.54 -5.75 -24.02
CA PHE A 71 -10.15 -5.31 -22.78
C PHE A 71 -10.15 -6.43 -21.75
N THR A 72 -9.68 -6.11 -20.56
CA THR A 72 -9.76 -7.01 -19.40
C THR A 72 -10.39 -6.27 -18.22
N SER A 73 -11.35 -6.89 -17.56
CA SER A 73 -12.04 -6.33 -16.40
C SER A 73 -11.84 -7.20 -15.18
N LYS A 74 -11.46 -6.58 -14.05
CA LYS A 74 -11.42 -7.24 -12.74
C LYS A 74 -12.41 -6.57 -11.79
N GLU A 75 -13.19 -7.37 -11.07
CA GLU A 75 -14.11 -6.89 -10.04
C GLU A 75 -13.48 -6.98 -8.66
N TYR A 76 -13.63 -5.90 -7.89
CA TYR A 76 -13.21 -5.81 -6.49
C TYR A 76 -14.41 -5.43 -5.62
N GLU A 77 -14.57 -6.13 -4.51
CA GLU A 77 -15.64 -5.87 -3.56
C GLU A 77 -15.17 -4.93 -2.46
N VAL A 78 -15.96 -3.86 -2.24
CA VAL A 78 -15.71 -2.89 -1.16
C VAL A 78 -16.10 -3.52 0.17
N LYS A 79 -15.18 -3.54 1.13
CA LYS A 79 -15.37 -4.13 2.44
C LYS A 79 -15.30 -3.09 3.54
N THR A 80 -16.01 -3.37 4.63
CA THR A 80 -15.90 -2.60 5.87
C THR A 80 -14.86 -3.24 6.78
N TYR A 81 -13.87 -2.47 7.19
CA TYR A 81 -12.87 -2.86 8.18
C TYR A 81 -13.19 -2.14 9.49
N GLN A 82 -13.35 -2.91 10.56
CA GLN A 82 -13.73 -2.39 11.86
C GLN A 82 -12.85 -2.98 12.95
N GLY A 83 -12.25 -2.09 13.76
CA GLY A 83 -11.61 -2.41 15.01
C GLY A 83 -12.53 -2.06 16.17
N ARG A 84 -12.50 -2.85 17.25
CA ARG A 84 -13.21 -2.56 18.50
C ARG A 84 -12.23 -2.53 19.65
N PHE A 85 -12.24 -1.44 20.41
CA PHE A 85 -11.58 -1.31 21.68
C PHE A 85 -12.64 -1.20 22.79
N ALA A 86 -12.56 -2.01 23.82
CA ALA A 86 -13.52 -2.01 24.93
C ALA A 86 -12.77 -2.01 26.26
N PHE A 87 -13.29 -1.23 27.23
CA PHE A 87 -12.77 -1.15 28.58
C PHE A 87 -13.93 -0.88 29.57
N TYR A 88 -13.67 -1.09 30.86
CA TYR A 88 -14.61 -0.81 31.94
C TYR A 88 -14.25 0.49 32.64
N ASP A 89 -15.25 1.18 33.23
CA ASP A 89 -15.06 2.43 33.97
C ASP A 89 -13.98 2.31 35.06
N GLU A 90 -13.90 1.14 35.70
CA GLU A 90 -12.91 0.87 36.74
C GLU A 90 -11.48 0.79 36.19
N GLN A 91 -11.31 0.35 34.96
CA GLN A 91 -9.99 0.29 34.31
C GLN A 91 -9.50 1.70 33.94
N GLU A 92 -10.39 2.57 33.46
CA GLU A 92 -10.06 3.96 33.17
C GLU A 92 -9.73 4.75 34.45
N GLN A 93 -10.45 4.48 35.54
CA GLN A 93 -10.16 5.10 36.85
C GLN A 93 -8.83 4.65 37.42
N ALA A 94 -8.45 3.38 37.18
CA ALA A 94 -7.17 2.83 37.64
C ALA A 94 -6.00 3.31 36.75
N ASP A 95 -6.21 3.40 35.46
CA ASP A 95 -5.20 3.83 34.47
C ASP A 95 -5.85 4.69 33.36
N PRO A 96 -5.83 6.01 33.45
CA PRO A 96 -6.38 6.91 32.44
C PRO A 96 -5.73 6.77 31.07
N MET A 97 -4.51 6.19 30.97
CA MET A 97 -3.80 6.01 29.69
C MET A 97 -4.37 4.86 28.85
N VAL A 98 -5.25 4.02 29.41
CA VAL A 98 -5.85 2.87 28.70
C VAL A 98 -6.58 3.32 27.44
N VAL A 99 -7.34 4.42 27.49
CA VAL A 99 -8.13 4.93 26.38
C VAL A 99 -7.22 5.40 25.24
N ASP A 100 -6.24 6.22 25.56
CA ASP A 100 -5.29 6.77 24.57
C ASP A 100 -4.45 5.66 23.91
N THR A 101 -3.97 4.72 24.70
CA THR A 101 -3.19 3.57 24.21
C THR A 101 -4.05 2.66 23.35
N GLY A 102 -5.30 2.41 23.74
CA GLY A 102 -6.23 1.59 22.99
C GLY A 102 -6.62 2.19 21.64
N LEU A 103 -6.84 3.50 21.58
CA LEU A 103 -7.12 4.21 20.33
C LEU A 103 -5.90 4.24 19.39
N ASP A 104 -4.70 4.49 19.93
CA ASP A 104 -3.44 4.42 19.15
C ASP A 104 -3.22 2.99 18.61
N GLY A 105 -3.53 1.97 19.40
CA GLY A 105 -3.50 0.57 18.98
C GLY A 105 -4.47 0.28 17.85
N ALA A 106 -5.72 0.73 17.95
CA ALA A 106 -6.73 0.53 16.91
C ALA A 106 -6.36 1.26 15.60
N ALA A 107 -5.79 2.47 15.69
CA ALA A 107 -5.30 3.20 14.52
C ALA A 107 -4.13 2.46 13.83
N LYS A 108 -3.17 1.97 14.61
CA LYS A 108 -2.04 1.17 14.08
C LYS A 108 -2.51 -0.11 13.40
N ASP A 109 -3.48 -0.79 13.99
CA ASP A 109 -4.03 -2.03 13.43
C ASP A 109 -4.75 -1.77 12.11
N MET A 110 -5.52 -0.68 12.01
CA MET A 110 -6.15 -0.26 10.76
C MET A 110 -5.10 0.01 9.65
N ILE A 111 -4.02 0.72 9.97
CA ILE A 111 -2.91 0.97 9.02
C ILE A 111 -2.29 -0.37 8.57
N ASN A 112 -1.99 -1.26 9.52
CA ASN A 112 -1.38 -2.55 9.24
C ASN A 112 -2.28 -3.41 8.34
N GLN A 113 -3.59 -3.38 8.55
CA GLN A 113 -4.56 -4.09 7.72
C GLN A 113 -4.55 -3.57 6.27
N PHE A 114 -4.57 -2.25 6.06
CA PHE A 114 -4.51 -1.68 4.72
C PHE A 114 -3.14 -1.92 4.06
N ASN A 115 -2.05 -1.86 4.81
CA ASN A 115 -0.72 -2.22 4.30
C ASN A 115 -0.67 -3.69 3.86
N ALA A 116 -1.24 -4.61 4.64
CA ALA A 116 -1.30 -6.02 4.28
C ALA A 116 -2.12 -6.27 3.01
N LEU A 117 -3.25 -5.56 2.85
CA LEU A 117 -4.05 -5.61 1.63
C LEU A 117 -3.28 -5.09 0.41
N ALA A 118 -2.54 -4.00 0.58
CA ALA A 118 -1.71 -3.44 -0.50
C ALA A 118 -0.63 -4.43 -0.96
N ILE A 119 0.07 -5.04 -0.01
CA ILE A 119 1.07 -6.07 -0.31
C ILE A 119 0.43 -7.29 -0.97
N ALA A 120 -0.74 -7.73 -0.51
CA ALA A 120 -1.46 -8.85 -1.12
C ALA A 120 -1.89 -8.55 -2.57
N GLU A 121 -2.22 -7.30 -2.89
CA GLU A 121 -2.51 -6.90 -4.27
C GLU A 121 -1.22 -6.79 -5.11
N MET A 122 -0.13 -6.24 -4.55
CA MET A 122 1.18 -6.22 -5.23
C MET A 122 1.73 -7.63 -5.49
N ASP A 123 1.44 -8.60 -4.62
CA ASP A 123 1.86 -10.01 -4.80
C ASP A 123 1.22 -10.68 -6.02
N LYS A 124 0.13 -10.12 -6.55
CA LYS A 124 -0.55 -10.53 -7.80
C LYS A 124 0.06 -9.91 -9.06
N ALA A 125 1.20 -9.22 -8.94
CA ALA A 125 1.91 -8.63 -10.07
C ALA A 125 2.20 -9.67 -11.15
N THR A 126 2.03 -9.28 -12.41
CA THR A 126 2.31 -10.13 -13.56
C THR A 126 3.81 -10.23 -13.81
N LEU A 127 4.53 -9.14 -13.55
CA LEU A 127 5.97 -9.09 -13.71
C LEU A 127 6.66 -9.66 -12.47
N THR A 128 7.49 -10.69 -12.67
CA THR A 128 8.23 -11.34 -11.59
C THR A 128 9.72 -11.41 -11.91
N HIS A 129 10.56 -11.22 -10.88
CA HIS A 129 11.99 -11.42 -10.95
C HIS A 129 12.44 -12.33 -9.80
N GLU A 130 13.14 -13.41 -10.14
CA GLU A 130 13.65 -14.38 -9.17
C GLU A 130 15.17 -14.29 -9.12
N ALA A 131 15.72 -14.29 -7.92
CA ALA A 131 17.16 -14.26 -7.70
C ALA A 131 17.55 -15.11 -6.47
N THR A 132 18.78 -15.55 -6.41
CA THR A 132 19.30 -16.38 -5.31
C THR A 132 19.74 -15.55 -4.09
N ALA A 133 20.18 -14.33 -4.32
CA ALA A 133 20.68 -13.43 -3.28
C ALA A 133 20.45 -11.96 -3.67
N TRP A 134 20.41 -11.09 -2.68
CA TRP A 134 20.34 -9.65 -2.91
C TRP A 134 21.62 -9.12 -3.52
N GLY A 135 21.50 -8.21 -4.50
CA GLY A 135 22.61 -7.53 -5.16
C GLY A 135 22.14 -6.27 -5.90
N PHE A 136 23.07 -5.50 -6.40
CA PHE A 136 22.79 -4.34 -7.25
C PHE A 136 22.08 -4.78 -8.54
N ASP A 137 22.53 -5.88 -9.14
CA ASP A 137 22.04 -6.41 -10.41
C ASP A 137 20.56 -6.83 -10.31
N VAL A 138 20.15 -7.36 -9.16
CA VAL A 138 18.75 -7.80 -8.94
C VAL A 138 17.76 -6.64 -9.09
N VAL A 139 18.13 -5.47 -8.57
CA VAL A 139 17.30 -4.27 -8.68
C VAL A 139 17.34 -3.71 -10.10
N ALA A 140 18.52 -3.69 -10.73
CA ALA A 140 18.68 -3.26 -12.11
C ALA A 140 17.88 -4.13 -13.10
N ASP A 141 17.95 -5.45 -12.95
CA ASP A 141 17.19 -6.41 -13.76
C ASP A 141 15.67 -6.28 -13.54
N ALA A 142 15.24 -5.99 -12.30
CA ALA A 142 13.84 -5.75 -12.01
C ALA A 142 13.34 -4.46 -12.67
N ILE A 143 14.14 -3.40 -12.72
CA ILE A 143 13.82 -2.16 -13.45
C ILE A 143 13.70 -2.45 -14.94
N ALA A 144 14.67 -3.17 -15.51
CA ALA A 144 14.65 -3.55 -16.92
C ALA A 144 13.40 -4.35 -17.32
N LYS A 145 12.87 -5.21 -16.42
CA LYS A 145 11.62 -5.95 -16.65
C LYS A 145 10.37 -5.09 -16.71
N MET A 146 10.38 -3.89 -16.14
CA MET A 146 9.25 -2.96 -16.25
C MET A 146 9.17 -2.30 -17.64
N ASP A 147 10.26 -2.29 -18.39
CA ASP A 147 10.35 -1.69 -19.74
C ASP A 147 9.79 -0.26 -19.79
N ILE A 148 10.22 0.57 -18.82
CA ILE A 148 9.79 1.96 -18.71
C ILE A 148 10.92 2.91 -19.11
N GLU A 149 10.59 3.92 -19.89
CA GLU A 149 11.55 4.97 -20.31
C GLU A 149 11.82 6.01 -19.21
N ASN A 150 10.88 6.18 -18.28
CA ASN A 150 11.01 7.16 -17.19
C ASN A 150 10.99 6.45 -15.83
N GLU A 151 12.13 6.41 -15.18
CA GLU A 151 12.31 5.81 -13.85
C GLU A 151 11.87 6.73 -12.70
N ALA A 152 11.40 7.95 -12.99
CA ALA A 152 10.95 8.87 -11.96
C ALA A 152 9.73 8.32 -11.21
N GLY A 153 9.78 8.36 -9.89
CA GLY A 153 8.68 7.91 -9.03
C GLY A 153 8.65 6.41 -8.75
N LEU A 154 9.69 5.67 -9.16
CA LEU A 154 9.90 4.30 -8.71
C LEU A 154 10.14 4.27 -7.19
N PHE A 155 9.70 3.19 -6.56
CA PHE A 155 10.01 2.86 -5.17
C PHE A 155 10.31 1.37 -5.04
N LEU A 156 11.13 1.01 -4.07
CA LEU A 156 11.42 -0.37 -3.70
C LEU A 156 10.97 -0.62 -2.27
N LEU A 157 9.95 -1.46 -2.09
CA LEU A 157 9.46 -1.91 -0.79
C LEU A 157 10.11 -3.23 -0.42
N VAL A 158 10.75 -3.27 0.75
CA VAL A 158 11.46 -4.46 1.25
C VAL A 158 11.11 -4.72 2.72
N SER A 159 11.33 -5.96 3.18
CA SER A 159 11.29 -6.24 4.61
C SER A 159 12.52 -5.65 5.34
N PRO A 160 12.46 -5.42 6.66
CA PRO A 160 13.62 -5.00 7.43
C PRO A 160 14.80 -5.99 7.35
N ALA A 161 14.51 -7.29 7.25
CA ALA A 161 15.52 -8.33 7.10
C ALA A 161 16.22 -8.24 5.74
N ASP A 162 15.44 -8.04 4.67
CA ASP A 162 15.95 -7.91 3.31
C ASP A 162 16.72 -6.61 3.12
N GLN A 163 16.30 -5.51 3.75
CA GLN A 163 17.09 -4.28 3.78
C GLN A 163 18.49 -4.51 4.39
N ALA A 164 18.57 -5.28 5.48
CA ALA A 164 19.85 -5.65 6.07
C ALA A 164 20.69 -6.52 5.12
N ALA A 165 20.06 -7.42 4.38
CA ALA A 165 20.73 -8.24 3.37
C ALA A 165 21.26 -7.40 2.20
N ILE A 166 20.46 -6.45 1.70
CA ILE A 166 20.88 -5.48 0.67
C ILE A 166 22.08 -4.67 1.15
N ARG A 167 22.07 -4.17 2.40
CA ARG A 167 23.22 -3.46 2.98
C ARG A 167 24.48 -4.32 3.00
N LYS A 168 24.37 -5.59 3.34
CA LYS A 168 25.51 -6.53 3.35
C LYS A 168 26.03 -6.80 1.95
N ALA A 169 25.13 -7.00 0.98
CA ALA A 169 25.50 -7.26 -0.42
C ALA A 169 26.19 -6.06 -1.09
N LEU A 170 25.79 -4.84 -0.72
CA LEU A 170 26.35 -3.63 -1.29
C LEU A 170 27.58 -3.09 -0.52
N LYS A 171 27.96 -3.73 0.59
CA LYS A 171 29.03 -3.30 1.48
C LYS A 171 30.33 -2.99 0.73
N ASP A 172 30.77 -3.86 -0.14
CA ASP A 172 32.04 -3.73 -0.83
C ASP A 172 32.02 -2.61 -1.90
N ASN A 173 30.88 -2.41 -2.53
CA ASN A 173 30.68 -1.36 -3.54
C ASN A 173 30.50 0.02 -2.93
N LEU A 174 29.87 0.10 -1.74
CA LEU A 174 29.57 1.36 -1.04
C LEU A 174 30.62 1.76 0.00
N SER A 175 31.64 0.92 0.24
CA SER A 175 32.68 1.18 1.23
C SER A 175 33.49 2.48 0.98
N TYR A 176 33.52 2.94 -0.26
CA TYR A 176 34.14 4.20 -0.65
C TYR A 176 33.20 5.42 -0.52
N SER A 177 31.93 5.21 -0.26
CA SER A 177 30.98 6.31 -0.04
C SER A 177 31.04 6.80 1.40
N GLU A 178 31.41 8.07 1.60
CA GLU A 178 31.50 8.66 2.94
C GLU A 178 30.20 8.58 3.72
N GLY A 179 29.05 8.75 3.06
CA GLY A 179 27.73 8.65 3.64
C GLY A 179 27.42 7.23 4.16
N PHE A 180 27.79 6.20 3.41
CA PHE A 180 27.58 4.81 3.80
C PHE A 180 28.50 4.39 4.96
N VAL A 181 29.78 4.75 4.89
CA VAL A 181 30.76 4.43 5.95
C VAL A 181 30.36 5.02 7.29
N ARG A 182 29.83 6.25 7.30
CA ARG A 182 29.45 6.96 8.54
C ARG A 182 28.11 6.54 9.10
N THR A 183 27.12 6.27 8.27
CA THR A 183 25.72 6.07 8.70
C THR A 183 25.14 4.70 8.36
N GLY A 184 25.79 3.92 7.48
CA GLY A 184 25.19 2.71 6.91
C GLY A 184 23.91 2.97 6.10
N TYR A 185 23.72 4.24 5.68
CA TYR A 185 22.51 4.66 4.98
C TYR A 185 22.57 4.27 3.50
N ILE A 186 21.61 3.46 3.09
CA ILE A 186 21.33 3.19 1.68
C ILE A 186 20.05 3.93 1.37
N GLY A 187 20.17 5.16 0.87
CA GLY A 187 19.00 5.94 0.46
C GLY A 187 18.33 5.36 -0.78
N ASN A 188 19.14 5.14 -1.79
CA ASN A 188 18.72 4.68 -3.11
C ASN A 188 19.60 3.53 -3.59
N VAL A 189 19.00 2.57 -4.29
CA VAL A 189 19.68 1.52 -5.04
C VAL A 189 19.27 1.67 -6.49
N CYS A 190 20.20 1.74 -7.42
CA CYS A 190 19.93 2.02 -8.84
C CYS A 190 19.06 3.28 -9.05
N GLY A 191 19.23 4.33 -8.22
CA GLY A 191 18.39 5.54 -8.31
C GLY A 191 17.01 5.41 -7.64
N VAL A 192 16.61 4.21 -7.21
CA VAL A 192 15.30 3.93 -6.59
C VAL A 192 15.38 4.02 -5.08
N PRO A 193 14.51 4.81 -4.41
CA PRO A 193 14.46 4.89 -2.96
C PRO A 193 13.98 3.54 -2.35
N VAL A 194 14.74 3.09 -1.35
CA VAL A 194 14.43 1.85 -0.61
C VAL A 194 13.66 2.18 0.65
N THR A 195 12.45 1.64 0.74
CA THR A 195 11.57 1.80 1.89
C THR A 195 11.30 0.47 2.55
N THR A 196 11.40 0.44 3.87
CA THR A 196 11.12 -0.76 4.65
C THR A 196 9.69 -0.78 5.17
N SER A 197 9.05 -1.94 5.04
CA SER A 197 7.76 -2.20 5.67
C SER A 197 7.73 -3.59 6.29
N LYS A 198 7.21 -3.67 7.51
CA LYS A 198 6.99 -4.96 8.19
C LYS A 198 5.87 -5.79 7.55
N ALA A 199 5.04 -5.17 6.70
CA ALA A 199 3.99 -5.87 5.95
C ALA A 199 4.56 -6.71 4.81
N VAL A 200 5.79 -6.42 4.35
CA VAL A 200 6.46 -7.19 3.29
C VAL A 200 7.06 -8.46 3.90
N PRO A 201 6.71 -9.65 3.38
CA PRO A 201 7.32 -10.90 3.81
C PRO A 201 8.83 -10.93 3.50
N SER A 202 9.63 -11.55 4.36
CA SER A 202 11.06 -11.76 4.09
C SER A 202 11.27 -12.61 2.84
N GLY A 203 12.29 -12.28 2.06
CA GLY A 203 12.57 -12.90 0.76
C GLY A 203 11.73 -12.37 -0.40
N LYS A 204 10.84 -11.41 -0.15
CA LYS A 204 10.08 -10.72 -1.20
C LYS A 204 10.35 -9.22 -1.19
N ALA A 205 10.30 -8.61 -2.36
CA ALA A 205 10.26 -7.16 -2.51
C ALA A 205 9.36 -6.75 -3.67
N TYR A 206 8.92 -5.50 -3.63
CA TYR A 206 8.06 -4.94 -4.67
C TYR A 206 8.68 -3.64 -5.18
N LEU A 207 9.04 -3.66 -6.46
CA LEU A 207 9.49 -2.50 -7.20
C LEU A 207 8.31 -1.98 -8.00
N GLY A 208 7.97 -0.71 -7.87
CA GLY A 208 6.82 -0.18 -8.60
C GLY A 208 6.69 1.33 -8.57
N THR A 209 5.63 1.80 -9.20
CA THR A 209 5.17 3.19 -9.19
C THR A 209 3.86 3.33 -8.42
N LYS A 210 3.52 4.55 -8.00
CA LYS A 210 2.26 4.85 -7.29
C LYS A 210 1.01 4.43 -8.05
N GLU A 211 1.08 4.38 -9.38
CA GLU A 211 -0.05 4.06 -10.25
C GLU A 211 -0.35 2.57 -10.33
N ALA A 212 0.52 1.72 -9.76
CA ALA A 212 0.34 0.27 -9.78
C ALA A 212 -0.86 -0.17 -8.95
N VAL A 213 -1.01 0.41 -7.76
CA VAL A 213 -2.07 0.06 -6.80
C VAL A 213 -2.88 1.29 -6.42
N THR A 214 -4.19 1.16 -6.42
CA THR A 214 -5.11 2.22 -6.02
C THR A 214 -5.93 1.78 -4.81
N VAL A 215 -6.01 2.65 -3.81
CA VAL A 215 -6.88 2.51 -2.65
C VAL A 215 -8.15 3.28 -2.92
N PHE A 216 -9.25 2.58 -3.09
CA PHE A 216 -10.57 3.19 -3.24
C PHE A 216 -11.25 3.30 -1.88
N ILE A 217 -11.48 4.54 -1.44
CA ILE A 217 -12.11 4.84 -0.16
C ILE A 217 -13.57 5.19 -0.41
N LYS A 218 -14.49 4.43 0.18
CA LYS A 218 -15.92 4.71 0.14
C LYS A 218 -16.35 5.55 1.34
N LYS A 219 -15.83 5.23 2.52
CA LYS A 219 -16.05 5.98 3.74
C LYS A 219 -14.73 6.06 4.51
N ASP A 220 -14.35 7.26 4.85
CA ASP A 220 -13.13 7.48 5.61
C ASP A 220 -13.29 7.01 7.06
N THR A 221 -12.24 7.11 7.83
CA THR A 221 -12.22 6.63 9.21
C THR A 221 -13.25 7.38 10.05
N GLU A 222 -14.15 6.61 10.66
CA GLU A 222 -15.10 7.11 11.64
C GLU A 222 -14.94 6.38 12.96
N THR A 223 -15.22 7.07 14.06
CA THR A 223 -15.17 6.49 15.40
C THR A 223 -16.55 6.62 16.02
N GLU A 224 -17.14 5.50 16.43
CA GLU A 224 -18.39 5.44 17.15
C GLU A 224 -18.11 4.99 18.59
N TYR A 225 -18.85 5.54 19.53
CA TYR A 225 -18.81 5.20 20.95
C TYR A 225 -20.14 4.59 21.37
N ASP A 226 -20.08 3.46 22.07
CA ASP A 226 -21.21 2.78 22.66
C ASP A 226 -20.91 2.49 24.14
N ARG A 227 -21.85 2.80 25.03
CA ARG A 227 -21.76 2.52 26.45
C ARG A 227 -22.87 1.64 26.91
N ASP A 228 -22.48 0.52 27.49
CA ASP A 228 -23.40 -0.36 28.22
C ASP A 228 -23.43 0.07 29.70
N ALA A 229 -24.56 0.59 30.13
CA ALA A 229 -24.71 1.10 31.47
C ALA A 229 -24.82 -0.02 32.53
N ASP A 230 -25.28 -1.20 32.15
CA ASP A 230 -25.45 -2.34 33.07
C ASP A 230 -24.09 -2.94 33.45
N THR A 231 -23.27 -3.17 32.46
CA THR A 231 -21.91 -3.72 32.64
C THR A 231 -20.84 -2.66 32.86
N ARG A 232 -21.17 -1.37 32.73
CA ARG A 232 -20.22 -0.23 32.77
C ARG A 232 -19.09 -0.37 31.76
N ALA A 233 -19.38 -1.05 30.65
CA ALA A 233 -18.44 -1.26 29.56
C ALA A 233 -18.54 -0.12 28.54
N ASN A 234 -17.42 0.46 28.23
CA ASN A 234 -17.25 1.44 27.16
C ASN A 234 -16.64 0.78 25.93
N LYS A 235 -17.21 1.03 24.75
CA LYS A 235 -16.77 0.41 23.49
C LYS A 235 -16.55 1.50 22.45
N TYR A 236 -15.36 1.56 21.89
CA TYR A 236 -15.03 2.38 20.73
C TYR A 236 -14.92 1.50 19.49
N PHE A 237 -15.59 1.91 18.43
CA PHE A 237 -15.53 1.25 17.13
C PHE A 237 -14.86 2.20 16.16
N VAL A 238 -13.72 1.79 15.62
CA VAL A 238 -13.02 2.50 14.55
C VAL A 238 -13.30 1.79 13.25
N ARG A 239 -13.89 2.49 12.29
CA ARG A 239 -14.41 1.91 11.04
C ARG A 239 -13.85 2.63 9.82
N LYS A 240 -13.48 1.87 8.79
CA LYS A 240 -13.11 2.40 7.47
C LYS A 240 -13.67 1.50 6.39
N VAL A 241 -14.24 2.08 5.32
CA VAL A 241 -14.84 1.34 4.21
C VAL A 241 -14.07 1.62 2.94
N GLY A 242 -13.50 0.58 2.35
CA GLY A 242 -12.71 0.73 1.14
C GLY A 242 -12.25 -0.60 0.57
N VAL A 243 -11.48 -0.52 -0.50
CA VAL A 243 -10.83 -1.67 -1.14
C VAL A 243 -9.52 -1.24 -1.75
N VAL A 244 -8.54 -2.11 -1.72
CA VAL A 244 -7.27 -1.95 -2.42
C VAL A 244 -7.31 -2.79 -3.68
N ALA A 245 -6.95 -2.22 -4.82
CA ALA A 245 -6.98 -2.89 -6.10
C ALA A 245 -5.68 -2.68 -6.88
N LEU A 246 -5.19 -3.73 -7.53
CA LEU A 246 -4.11 -3.66 -8.50
C LEU A 246 -4.67 -3.07 -9.81
N THR A 247 -4.43 -1.79 -10.05
CA THR A 247 -4.93 -1.06 -11.22
C THR A 247 -4.06 -1.24 -12.45
N ASN A 248 -2.75 -1.32 -12.26
CA ASN A 248 -1.81 -1.54 -13.35
C ASN A 248 -0.74 -2.57 -12.98
N ALA A 249 -0.93 -3.81 -13.45
CA ALA A 249 -0.05 -4.92 -13.17
C ALA A 249 1.34 -4.82 -13.84
N TYR A 250 1.49 -3.97 -14.86
CA TYR A 250 2.76 -3.75 -15.56
C TYR A 250 3.65 -2.69 -14.87
N LYS A 251 3.10 -1.97 -13.89
CA LYS A 251 3.81 -0.94 -13.13
C LYS A 251 4.29 -1.41 -11.75
N VAL A 252 4.31 -2.71 -11.55
CA VAL A 252 4.89 -3.34 -10.36
C VAL A 252 5.57 -4.66 -10.73
N VAL A 253 6.79 -4.84 -10.21
CA VAL A 253 7.57 -6.09 -10.32
C VAL A 253 7.68 -6.70 -8.93
N LYS A 254 7.34 -7.97 -8.83
CA LYS A 254 7.58 -8.78 -7.65
C LYS A 254 8.95 -9.41 -7.74
N ILE A 255 9.80 -9.14 -6.79
CA ILE A 255 11.13 -9.76 -6.64
C ILE A 255 11.02 -10.86 -5.58
N THR A 256 11.55 -12.05 -5.87
CA THR A 256 11.60 -13.16 -4.93
C THR A 256 13.04 -13.64 -4.79
N ILE A 257 13.53 -13.75 -3.56
CA ILE A 257 14.88 -14.17 -3.23
C ILE A 257 14.86 -15.55 -2.59
N GLY A 258 15.80 -16.40 -3.01
CA GLY A 258 15.95 -17.76 -2.45
C GLY A 258 15.03 -18.79 -3.09
N ALA A 259 14.61 -18.55 -4.36
CA ALA A 259 13.91 -19.53 -5.17
C ALA A 259 14.89 -20.57 -5.76
#